data_571f6179503cbbcec888ca2822854ffc
#
_entry.id   571f6179503cbbcec888ca2822854ffc
#
_cell.length_a   1.000
_cell.length_b   1.000
_cell.length_c   1.000
_cell.angle_alpha   90.00
_cell.angle_beta   90.00
_cell.angle_gamma   90.00
#
_symmetry.space_group_name_H-M   'P 1'
#
loop_
_entity.id
_entity.type
_entity.pdbx_description
1 polymer ?
#
loop_
_entity_poly.entity_id
_entity_poly.type
_entity_poly.pdbx_seq_one_letter_code
_entity_poly.pdbx_strand_id
1 'polypeptide(L)'
;MKKLMLFITTVLLFIALAGCSASDNNKDNNTNIAKDLTKLDTDSGKSSTTEEPQNSDGDATTVISSETSWAFDVSDPSVVLKNSDYFLKVRVKTKEKTKYFVKNTIMPSSTYNLEVLDVLKNDDGTVPKNIKLAVEGGIVSMQDYVNTMDEDTKKKTKADKLSKKELKENVMINDESYYELKQGQEYYILVCDLTNDENYKGYYGMGAGGYDVFQEKNGEYINVLTNRTLDIQK
;
A
#
# COMPACT_ATOMS: atom_id res chain seq x y z
N MET A 1 24.76 19.45 -23.24
CA MET A 1 25.15 18.04 -23.41
C MET A 1 26.57 17.70 -22.89
N LYS A 2 27.15 18.44 -21.94
CA LYS A 2 28.48 18.12 -21.35
C LYS A 2 28.48 17.92 -19.82
N LYS A 3 27.31 17.95 -19.17
CA LYS A 3 27.18 17.76 -17.70
C LYS A 3 26.62 16.42 -17.27
N LEU A 4 26.21 15.55 -18.21
CA LEU A 4 25.60 14.24 -17.91
C LEU A 4 26.63 13.09 -17.81
N MET A 5 27.90 13.33 -18.19
CA MET A 5 28.93 12.27 -18.20
C MET A 5 29.78 12.15 -16.94
N LEU A 6 29.58 13.02 -15.94
CA LEU A 6 30.43 13.03 -14.74
C LEU A 6 29.82 12.29 -13.54
N PHE A 7 28.56 11.85 -13.62
CA PHE A 7 27.89 11.15 -12.52
C PHE A 7 27.96 9.62 -12.59
N ILE A 8 28.35 9.06 -13.75
CA ILE A 8 28.37 7.59 -13.93
C ILE A 8 29.67 6.94 -13.44
N THR A 9 30.75 7.73 -13.25
CA THR A 9 32.06 7.20 -12.83
C THR A 9 32.26 7.11 -11.32
N THR A 10 31.38 7.67 -10.50
CA THR A 10 31.54 7.68 -9.03
C THR A 10 30.77 6.56 -8.31
N VAL A 11 29.85 5.88 -8.97
CA VAL A 11 29.04 4.79 -8.36
C VAL A 11 29.71 3.41 -8.46
N LEU A 12 30.74 3.26 -9.29
CA LEU A 12 31.44 1.97 -9.52
C LEU A 12 32.63 1.70 -8.59
N LEU A 13 32.92 2.57 -7.62
CA LEU A 13 34.12 2.41 -6.75
C LEU A 13 33.80 1.99 -5.31
N PHE A 14 32.56 1.68 -4.95
CA PHE A 14 32.17 1.28 -3.57
C PHE A 14 31.77 -0.19 -3.38
N ILE A 15 31.99 -1.07 -4.37
CA ILE A 15 31.61 -2.51 -4.27
C ILE A 15 32.82 -3.43 -4.04
N ALA A 16 33.94 -2.95 -3.56
CA ALA A 16 35.13 -3.77 -3.36
C ALA A 16 35.78 -3.64 -1.99
N LEU A 17 35.03 -3.70 -0.87
CA LEU A 17 35.61 -3.91 0.47
C LEU A 17 34.53 -4.37 1.47
N ALA A 18 34.10 -5.61 1.41
CA ALA A 18 33.59 -6.35 2.55
C ALA A 18 33.67 -7.86 2.25
N GLY A 19 34.89 -8.37 2.34
CA GLY A 19 35.14 -9.79 2.42
C GLY A 19 35.21 -10.23 3.88
N CYS A 20 34.58 -11.41 4.12
CA CYS A 20 34.85 -12.38 5.16
C CYS A 20 34.74 -11.97 6.64
N SER A 21 33.67 -12.40 7.28
CA SER A 21 33.82 -13.13 8.54
C SER A 21 32.66 -14.13 8.68
N ALA A 22 33.01 -15.40 8.68
CA ALA A 22 32.10 -16.48 9.05
C ALA A 22 31.86 -16.44 10.55
N SER A 23 30.60 -16.54 10.98
CA SER A 23 30.24 -17.13 12.28
C SER A 23 28.80 -17.61 12.20
N ASP A 24 28.65 -18.91 12.36
CA ASP A 24 27.38 -19.61 12.58
C ASP A 24 26.57 -19.02 13.71
N ASN A 25 25.28 -18.91 13.49
CA ASN A 25 24.13 -19.12 14.36
C ASN A 25 23.02 -18.14 13.98
N ASN A 26 22.12 -18.55 13.12
CA ASN A 26 20.75 -18.07 13.18
C ASN A 26 19.80 -19.23 12.82
N LYS A 27 19.35 -19.89 13.87
CA LYS A 27 18.17 -20.73 13.86
C LYS A 27 16.94 -19.84 13.71
N ASP A 28 16.13 -20.22 12.74
CA ASP A 28 14.68 -20.23 12.77
C ASP A 28 13.93 -18.96 13.26
N ASN A 29 13.61 -18.08 12.34
CA ASN A 29 12.48 -17.13 12.48
C ASN A 29 11.53 -17.17 11.27
N ASN A 30 11.27 -18.35 10.72
CA ASN A 30 10.34 -18.51 9.59
C ASN A 30 9.17 -19.47 9.92
N THR A 31 8.71 -19.46 11.21
CA THR A 31 7.72 -20.45 11.69
C THR A 31 6.36 -19.86 12.04
N ASN A 32 6.11 -18.57 11.83
CA ASN A 32 4.84 -17.96 12.27
C ASN A 32 3.75 -17.90 11.20
N ILE A 33 4.07 -18.01 9.90
CA ILE A 33 3.05 -17.95 8.85
C ILE A 33 2.21 -19.25 8.78
N ALA A 34 2.78 -20.38 9.18
CA ALA A 34 2.08 -21.67 9.11
C ALA A 34 1.15 -21.96 10.31
N LYS A 35 1.16 -21.15 11.37
CA LYS A 35 0.32 -21.38 12.55
C LYS A 35 -1.03 -20.68 12.51
N ASP A 36 -1.20 -19.65 11.68
CA ASP A 36 -2.46 -18.88 11.63
C ASP A 36 -3.54 -19.55 10.77
N LEU A 37 -3.16 -20.45 9.87
CA LEU A 37 -4.15 -21.17 9.04
C LEU A 37 -4.90 -22.30 9.79
N THR A 38 -4.56 -22.61 11.06
CA THR A 38 -5.15 -23.74 11.79
C THR A 38 -5.93 -23.38 13.06
N LYS A 39 -6.12 -22.07 13.37
CA LYS A 39 -6.96 -21.62 14.50
C LYS A 39 -8.07 -20.72 14.01
N LEU A 40 -9.16 -21.31 13.52
CA LEU A 40 -10.47 -20.70 13.53
C LEU A 40 -11.18 -21.18 14.80
N ASP A 41 -11.04 -20.46 15.89
CA ASP A 41 -11.98 -20.54 17.01
C ASP A 41 -12.86 -19.30 16.99
N THR A 42 -14.15 -19.58 16.84
CA THR A 42 -15.28 -18.68 16.93
C THR A 42 -15.31 -18.01 18.29
N ASP A 43 -15.20 -16.67 18.35
CA ASP A 43 -15.78 -15.93 19.47
C ASP A 43 -16.53 -14.69 18.97
N SER A 44 -17.82 -14.65 19.33
CA SER A 44 -18.79 -13.66 18.96
C SER A 44 -18.70 -12.45 19.89
N GLY A 45 -18.11 -11.37 19.43
CA GLY A 45 -18.11 -10.06 20.07
C GLY A 45 -19.00 -9.06 19.33
N LYS A 46 -20.19 -8.83 19.90
CA LYS A 46 -21.21 -7.87 19.46
C LYS A 46 -20.69 -6.45 19.49
N SER A 47 -20.66 -5.73 18.35
CA SER A 47 -20.51 -4.27 18.30
C SER A 47 -21.44 -3.64 17.27
N SER A 48 -21.98 -2.53 17.67
CA SER A 48 -23.06 -1.70 17.18
C SER A 48 -23.07 -1.40 15.68
N THR A 49 -24.25 -1.54 15.11
CA THR A 49 -24.70 -1.20 13.76
C THR A 49 -24.55 0.30 13.47
N THR A 50 -23.74 0.62 12.46
CA THR A 50 -23.84 1.87 11.67
C THR A 50 -23.94 1.43 10.22
N GLU A 51 -25.00 1.84 9.53
CA GLU A 51 -25.28 1.44 8.15
C GLU A 51 -24.16 1.94 7.21
N GLU A 52 -23.44 0.99 6.59
CA GLU A 52 -22.44 1.25 5.57
C GLU A 52 -23.06 1.24 4.17
N PRO A 53 -22.63 2.14 3.26
CA PRO A 53 -22.99 2.03 1.85
C PRO A 53 -22.29 0.81 1.25
N GLN A 54 -23.06 -0.11 0.72
CA GLN A 54 -22.59 -1.33 0.04
C GLN A 54 -21.67 -0.98 -1.14
N ASN A 55 -20.39 -1.27 -1.00
CA ASN A 55 -19.46 -1.38 -2.11
C ASN A 55 -19.50 -2.80 -2.68
N SER A 56 -19.43 -2.92 -4.00
CA SER A 56 -19.60 -4.14 -4.79
C SER A 56 -18.43 -5.13 -4.76
N ASP A 57 -17.47 -4.96 -3.87
CA ASP A 57 -16.45 -5.96 -3.57
C ASP A 57 -17.02 -6.83 -2.45
N GLY A 58 -17.30 -8.10 -2.74
CA GLY A 58 -17.85 -9.03 -1.74
C GLY A 58 -16.95 -9.07 -0.50
N ASP A 59 -17.59 -9.25 0.68
CA ASP A 59 -16.89 -9.30 1.95
C ASP A 59 -15.75 -10.34 1.90
N ALA A 60 -14.57 -9.96 2.40
CA ALA A 60 -13.45 -10.88 2.56
C ALA A 60 -13.73 -11.84 3.73
N THR A 61 -13.56 -13.13 3.48
CA THR A 61 -13.72 -14.17 4.51
C THR A 61 -12.44 -14.39 5.32
N THR A 62 -11.29 -13.97 4.79
CA THR A 62 -9.96 -14.15 5.38
C THR A 62 -9.17 -12.87 5.23
N VAL A 63 -8.41 -12.49 6.26
CA VAL A 63 -7.47 -11.36 6.24
C VAL A 63 -6.05 -11.92 6.33
N ILE A 64 -5.18 -11.48 5.42
CA ILE A 64 -3.75 -11.77 5.41
C ILE A 64 -3.03 -10.43 5.59
N SER A 65 -2.40 -10.24 6.75
CA SER A 65 -1.66 -9.03 7.06
C SER A 65 -0.15 -9.27 6.99
N SER A 66 0.57 -8.27 6.52
CA SER A 66 2.03 -8.23 6.53
C SER A 66 2.52 -7.06 7.38
N GLU A 67 3.75 -7.16 7.89
CA GLU A 67 4.44 -6.04 8.51
C GLU A 67 5.27 -5.32 7.45
N THR A 68 5.25 -4.00 7.46
CA THR A 68 6.03 -3.17 6.53
C THR A 68 7.15 -2.46 7.27
N SER A 69 8.36 -2.55 6.71
CA SER A 69 9.51 -1.78 7.21
C SER A 69 9.66 -0.51 6.38
N TRP A 70 9.63 0.63 7.04
CA TRP A 70 9.70 1.93 6.41
C TRP A 70 11.14 2.44 6.35
N ALA A 71 11.50 3.10 5.23
CA ALA A 71 12.80 3.73 5.06
C ALA A 71 12.93 5.07 5.84
N PHE A 72 11.81 5.62 6.33
CA PHE A 72 11.72 6.87 7.07
C PHE A 72 10.58 6.79 8.12
N ASP A 73 10.53 7.75 9.03
CA ASP A 73 9.47 7.82 10.04
C ASP A 73 8.14 8.26 9.42
N VAL A 74 7.29 7.29 9.07
CA VAL A 74 5.94 7.53 8.52
C VAL A 74 4.97 8.08 9.57
N SER A 75 5.28 7.99 10.86
CA SER A 75 4.44 8.54 11.91
C SER A 75 4.55 10.06 12.05
N ASP A 76 5.58 10.68 11.46
CA ASP A 76 5.74 12.13 11.38
C ASP A 76 5.20 12.66 10.04
N PRO A 77 4.05 13.38 10.05
CA PRO A 77 3.45 13.89 8.82
C PRO A 77 4.37 14.82 8.00
N SER A 78 5.30 15.52 8.66
CA SER A 78 6.24 16.43 7.97
C SER A 78 7.28 15.64 7.16
N VAL A 79 7.68 14.48 7.66
CA VAL A 79 8.60 13.56 6.96
C VAL A 79 7.89 12.94 5.77
N VAL A 80 6.61 12.53 5.94
CA VAL A 80 5.80 11.97 4.84
C VAL A 80 5.59 13.03 3.75
N LEU A 81 5.23 14.27 4.12
CA LEU A 81 5.07 15.39 3.18
C LEU A 81 6.34 15.64 2.36
N LYS A 82 7.52 15.57 3.00
CA LYS A 82 8.81 15.79 2.33
C LYS A 82 9.13 14.69 1.30
N ASN A 83 8.65 13.48 1.50
CA ASN A 83 8.87 12.33 0.63
C ASN A 83 7.77 12.13 -0.42
N SER A 84 6.85 13.09 -0.57
CA SER A 84 5.75 13.06 -1.52
C SER A 84 5.88 14.18 -2.53
N ASP A 85 5.49 13.95 -3.80
CA ASP A 85 5.57 14.95 -4.85
C ASP A 85 4.45 15.98 -4.75
N TYR A 86 3.24 15.53 -4.37
CA TYR A 86 2.05 16.38 -4.28
C TYR A 86 1.30 16.20 -2.97
N PHE A 87 0.65 17.30 -2.52
CA PHE A 87 -0.40 17.27 -1.51
C PHE A 87 -1.69 17.79 -2.14
N LEU A 88 -2.68 16.93 -2.23
CA LEU A 88 -3.89 17.16 -3.02
C LEU A 88 -5.14 17.09 -2.13
N LYS A 89 -6.10 18.00 -2.37
CA LYS A 89 -7.49 17.77 -1.97
C LYS A 89 -8.18 17.01 -3.09
N VAL A 90 -8.77 15.86 -2.78
CA VAL A 90 -9.40 14.99 -3.77
C VAL A 90 -10.79 14.55 -3.34
N ARG A 91 -11.63 14.19 -4.32
CA ARG A 91 -12.88 13.45 -4.10
C ARG A 91 -12.78 12.08 -4.77
N VAL A 92 -13.11 11.02 -4.04
CA VAL A 92 -13.15 9.65 -4.58
C VAL A 92 -14.36 9.49 -5.49
N LYS A 93 -14.15 9.32 -6.79
CA LYS A 93 -15.23 9.11 -7.77
C LYS A 93 -15.68 7.65 -7.78
N THR A 94 -14.73 6.74 -7.94
CA THR A 94 -14.98 5.30 -7.96
C THR A 94 -13.78 4.55 -7.37
N LYS A 95 -14.06 3.43 -6.71
CA LYS A 95 -13.09 2.36 -6.46
C LYS A 95 -13.17 1.39 -7.63
N GLU A 96 -12.03 1.01 -8.18
CA GLU A 96 -11.92 -0.01 -9.22
C GLU A 96 -11.47 -1.35 -8.59
N LYS A 97 -11.33 -2.37 -9.43
CA LYS A 97 -10.85 -3.68 -8.98
C LYS A 97 -9.41 -3.60 -8.47
N THR A 98 -9.16 -4.28 -7.37
CA THR A 98 -7.81 -4.55 -6.87
C THR A 98 -7.04 -5.38 -7.89
N LYS A 99 -5.76 -5.10 -8.08
CA LYS A 99 -4.89 -5.78 -9.03
C LYS A 99 -3.43 -5.80 -8.58
N TYR A 100 -2.65 -6.69 -9.19
CA TYR A 100 -1.21 -6.74 -9.04
C TYR A 100 -0.54 -5.93 -10.15
N PHE A 101 0.23 -4.92 -9.79
CA PHE A 101 1.00 -4.11 -10.74
C PHE A 101 2.38 -4.72 -11.02
N VAL A 102 3.00 -5.30 -10.01
CA VAL A 102 4.33 -5.90 -10.09
C VAL A 102 4.19 -7.42 -10.11
N LYS A 103 4.97 -8.09 -10.97
CA LYS A 103 5.02 -9.56 -10.99
C LYS A 103 5.70 -10.09 -9.73
N ASN A 104 5.24 -11.23 -9.24
CA ASN A 104 5.80 -11.93 -8.08
C ASN A 104 5.75 -11.12 -6.77
N THR A 105 4.86 -10.15 -6.67
CA THR A 105 4.53 -9.51 -5.40
C THR A 105 3.31 -10.18 -4.79
N ILE A 106 3.30 -10.30 -3.47
CA ILE A 106 2.13 -10.79 -2.72
C ILE A 106 1.16 -9.64 -2.38
N MET A 107 1.62 -8.39 -2.45
CA MET A 107 0.82 -7.21 -2.13
C MET A 107 0.11 -6.71 -3.39
N PRO A 108 -1.22 -6.79 -3.45
CA PRO A 108 -2.01 -6.17 -4.50
C PRO A 108 -2.17 -4.67 -4.25
N SER A 109 -2.78 -3.95 -5.19
CA SER A 109 -3.16 -2.55 -4.98
C SER A 109 -4.63 -2.34 -5.31
N SER A 110 -5.36 -1.72 -4.39
CA SER A 110 -6.67 -1.11 -4.66
C SER A 110 -6.49 0.09 -5.56
N THR A 111 -7.37 0.25 -6.55
CA THR A 111 -7.26 1.36 -7.50
C THR A 111 -8.50 2.25 -7.43
N TYR A 112 -8.27 3.56 -7.57
CA TYR A 112 -9.29 4.58 -7.46
C TYR A 112 -9.20 5.57 -8.60
N ASN A 113 -10.37 6.09 -9.05
CA ASN A 113 -10.45 7.30 -9.85
C ASN A 113 -10.78 8.47 -8.93
N LEU A 114 -9.96 9.49 -8.93
CA LEU A 114 -10.08 10.66 -8.08
C LEU A 114 -10.31 11.91 -8.92
N GLU A 115 -11.15 12.82 -8.42
CA GLU A 115 -11.23 14.20 -8.90
C GLU A 115 -10.36 15.08 -8.00
N VAL A 116 -9.39 15.77 -8.57
CA VAL A 116 -8.56 16.75 -7.86
C VAL A 116 -9.36 18.04 -7.72
N LEU A 117 -9.58 18.45 -6.48
CA LEU A 117 -10.33 19.64 -6.11
C LEU A 117 -9.40 20.82 -5.85
N ASP A 118 -8.22 20.56 -5.27
CA ASP A 118 -7.19 21.57 -5.00
C ASP A 118 -5.80 20.94 -4.94
N VAL A 119 -4.76 21.74 -5.17
CA VAL A 119 -3.35 21.36 -5.12
C VAL A 119 -2.65 22.22 -4.08
N LEU A 120 -2.31 21.64 -2.93
CA LEU A 120 -1.73 22.37 -1.79
C LEU A 120 -0.19 22.37 -1.81
N LYS A 121 0.42 21.27 -2.32
CA LYS A 121 1.86 21.17 -2.60
C LYS A 121 2.03 20.59 -3.99
N ASN A 122 2.98 21.15 -4.74
CA ASN A 122 3.34 20.70 -6.08
C ASN A 122 4.84 20.93 -6.27
N ASP A 123 5.62 19.87 -6.31
CA ASP A 123 7.07 19.97 -6.52
C ASP A 123 7.43 20.00 -8.02
N ASP A 124 6.60 19.36 -8.88
CA ASP A 124 6.84 19.33 -10.32
C ASP A 124 5.54 19.23 -11.13
N GLY A 125 5.35 20.16 -12.07
CA GLY A 125 4.40 20.05 -13.17
C GLY A 125 2.93 20.38 -12.85
N THR A 126 2.04 19.95 -13.73
CA THR A 126 0.60 20.21 -13.66
C THR A 126 -0.13 18.92 -13.28
N VAL A 127 -0.86 18.93 -12.17
CA VAL A 127 -1.70 17.80 -11.79
C VAL A 127 -3.01 17.83 -12.60
N PRO A 128 -3.36 16.73 -13.30
CA PRO A 128 -4.63 16.64 -14.01
C PRO A 128 -5.83 16.73 -13.07
N LYS A 129 -6.96 17.25 -13.57
CA LYS A 129 -8.21 17.32 -12.80
C LYS A 129 -8.73 15.95 -12.35
N ASN A 130 -8.44 14.90 -13.12
CA ASN A 130 -8.79 13.52 -12.76
C ASN A 130 -7.52 12.69 -12.82
N ILE A 131 -7.27 11.94 -11.75
CA ILE A 131 -6.11 11.07 -11.61
C ILE A 131 -6.56 9.66 -11.25
N LYS A 132 -5.69 8.68 -11.53
CA LYS A 132 -5.82 7.31 -11.03
C LYS A 132 -4.84 7.12 -9.90
N LEU A 133 -5.31 6.56 -8.78
CA LEU A 133 -4.51 6.27 -7.61
C LEU A 133 -4.39 4.76 -7.41
N ALA A 134 -3.20 4.28 -7.08
CA ALA A 134 -2.93 2.93 -6.60
C ALA A 134 -2.56 3.01 -5.11
N VAL A 135 -3.25 2.22 -4.29
CA VAL A 135 -3.02 2.11 -2.84
C VAL A 135 -2.71 0.66 -2.53
N GLU A 136 -1.58 0.37 -1.91
CA GLU A 136 -1.21 -1.00 -1.54
C GLU A 136 -2.25 -1.63 -0.62
N GLY A 137 -2.52 -2.92 -0.86
CA GLY A 137 -3.57 -3.66 -0.17
C GLY A 137 -4.90 -3.72 -0.93
N GLY A 138 -5.78 -4.61 -0.47
CA GLY A 138 -7.14 -4.74 -1.00
C GLY A 138 -7.62 -6.17 -1.10
N ILE A 139 -8.85 -6.33 -1.61
CA ILE A 139 -9.53 -7.62 -1.72
C ILE A 139 -9.24 -8.24 -3.09
N VAL A 140 -8.78 -9.48 -3.07
CA VAL A 140 -8.55 -10.31 -4.28
C VAL A 140 -9.17 -11.69 -4.08
N SER A 141 -9.29 -12.51 -5.13
CA SER A 141 -9.62 -13.91 -4.95
C SER A 141 -8.43 -14.68 -4.35
N MET A 142 -8.71 -15.70 -3.55
CA MET A 142 -7.67 -16.62 -3.04
C MET A 142 -6.86 -17.23 -4.20
N GLN A 143 -7.51 -17.47 -5.35
CA GLN A 143 -6.83 -17.96 -6.56
C GLN A 143 -5.79 -16.96 -7.06
N ASP A 144 -6.12 -15.68 -7.14
CA ASP A 144 -5.18 -14.64 -7.59
C ASP A 144 -4.02 -14.50 -6.62
N TYR A 145 -4.29 -14.56 -5.32
CA TYR A 145 -3.24 -14.55 -4.28
C TYR A 145 -2.31 -15.75 -4.41
N VAL A 146 -2.83 -16.98 -4.55
CA VAL A 146 -2.03 -18.18 -4.72
C VAL A 146 -1.20 -18.16 -6.02
N ASN A 147 -1.71 -17.51 -7.06
CA ASN A 147 -0.99 -17.36 -8.32
C ASN A 147 0.27 -16.49 -8.21
N THR A 148 0.39 -15.65 -7.17
CA THR A 148 1.62 -14.86 -6.92
C THR A 148 2.73 -15.66 -6.27
N MET A 149 2.41 -16.83 -5.69
CA MET A 149 3.38 -17.68 -4.98
C MET A 149 4.16 -18.56 -5.93
N ASP A 150 5.42 -18.77 -5.63
CA ASP A 150 6.20 -19.85 -6.23
C ASP A 150 5.76 -21.25 -5.73
N GLU A 151 6.18 -22.31 -6.42
CA GLU A 151 5.77 -23.67 -6.11
C GLU A 151 6.22 -24.16 -4.73
N ASP A 152 7.34 -23.68 -4.23
CA ASP A 152 7.84 -24.06 -2.90
C ASP A 152 7.02 -23.38 -1.80
N THR A 153 6.67 -22.11 -2.00
CA THR A 153 5.77 -21.37 -1.10
C THR A 153 4.38 -22.00 -1.09
N LYS A 154 3.80 -22.37 -2.23
CA LYS A 154 2.53 -23.10 -2.29
C LYS A 154 2.54 -24.38 -1.48
N LYS A 155 3.60 -25.18 -1.58
CA LYS A 155 3.74 -26.42 -0.80
C LYS A 155 3.88 -26.16 0.70
N LYS A 156 4.72 -25.16 1.08
CA LYS A 156 4.93 -24.81 2.49
C LYS A 156 3.65 -24.31 3.16
N THR A 157 2.87 -23.48 2.48
CA THR A 157 1.60 -22.95 2.94
C THR A 157 0.41 -23.88 2.72
N LYS A 158 0.61 -25.02 2.05
CA LYS A 158 -0.44 -25.95 1.61
C LYS A 158 -1.46 -25.33 0.64
N ALA A 159 -1.11 -24.23 -0.01
CA ALA A 159 -1.96 -23.58 -0.99
C ALA A 159 -2.23 -24.45 -2.24
N ASP A 160 -1.33 -25.41 -2.52
CA ASP A 160 -1.49 -26.45 -3.54
C ASP A 160 -2.61 -27.46 -3.23
N LYS A 161 -3.14 -27.47 -2.00
CA LYS A 161 -4.20 -28.37 -1.54
C LYS A 161 -5.56 -27.70 -1.40
N LEU A 162 -5.66 -26.41 -1.67
CA LEU A 162 -6.93 -25.68 -1.59
C LEU A 162 -7.93 -26.23 -2.59
N SER A 163 -9.18 -26.40 -2.15
CA SER A 163 -10.29 -26.82 -2.99
C SER A 163 -10.69 -25.70 -3.97
N LYS A 164 -11.42 -26.08 -5.03
CA LYS A 164 -11.98 -25.10 -5.99
C LYS A 164 -12.92 -24.08 -5.33
N LYS A 165 -13.52 -24.44 -4.20
CA LYS A 165 -14.38 -23.52 -3.43
C LYS A 165 -13.53 -22.48 -2.71
N GLU A 166 -12.52 -22.93 -1.96
CA GLU A 166 -11.60 -22.04 -1.22
C GLU A 166 -10.86 -21.07 -2.16
N LEU A 167 -10.44 -21.52 -3.33
CA LEU A 167 -9.79 -20.69 -4.34
C LEU A 167 -10.68 -19.54 -4.88
N LYS A 168 -12.01 -19.65 -4.75
CA LYS A 168 -12.98 -18.62 -5.15
C LYS A 168 -13.33 -17.63 -4.03
N GLU A 169 -12.92 -17.91 -2.81
CA GLU A 169 -13.18 -17.02 -1.68
C GLU A 169 -12.35 -15.73 -1.81
N ASN A 170 -12.92 -14.64 -1.32
CA ASN A 170 -12.24 -13.36 -1.28
C ASN A 170 -11.30 -13.32 -0.06
N VAL A 171 -10.11 -12.78 -0.27
CA VAL A 171 -9.13 -12.54 0.77
C VAL A 171 -8.73 -11.07 0.77
N MET A 172 -8.74 -10.44 1.94
CA MET A 172 -8.16 -9.11 2.16
C MET A 172 -6.67 -9.27 2.40
N ILE A 173 -5.87 -8.58 1.62
CA ILE A 173 -4.41 -8.51 1.81
C ILE A 173 -4.07 -7.07 2.15
N ASN A 174 -3.47 -6.85 3.31
CA ASN A 174 -3.13 -5.52 3.80
C ASN A 174 -1.87 -5.55 4.68
N ASP A 175 -1.42 -4.37 5.07
CA ASP A 175 -0.50 -4.14 6.17
C ASP A 175 -1.12 -3.16 7.19
N GLU A 176 -0.35 -2.79 8.20
CA GLU A 176 -0.79 -1.86 9.25
C GLU A 176 -1.07 -0.44 8.73
N SER A 177 -0.57 -0.09 7.54
CA SER A 177 -0.78 1.22 6.92
C SER A 177 -2.01 1.28 6.02
N TYR A 178 -2.67 0.15 5.77
CA TYR A 178 -3.80 0.12 4.85
C TYR A 178 -4.96 1.00 5.33
N TYR A 179 -5.39 1.88 4.45
CA TYR A 179 -6.58 2.71 4.66
C TYR A 179 -7.45 2.72 3.40
N GLU A 180 -8.68 2.29 3.53
CA GLU A 180 -9.63 2.28 2.42
C GLU A 180 -10.27 3.64 2.21
N LEU A 181 -10.07 4.22 1.03
CA LEU A 181 -10.75 5.46 0.64
C LEU A 181 -12.20 5.15 0.26
N LYS A 182 -13.16 5.89 0.84
CA LYS A 182 -14.61 5.67 0.61
C LYS A 182 -15.10 6.50 -0.56
N GLN A 183 -15.86 5.87 -1.46
CA GLN A 183 -16.45 6.55 -2.62
C GLN A 183 -17.35 7.73 -2.19
N GLY A 184 -17.25 8.83 -2.92
CA GLY A 184 -17.98 10.08 -2.65
C GLY A 184 -17.37 10.97 -1.57
N GLN A 185 -16.42 10.47 -0.78
CA GLN A 185 -15.76 11.23 0.27
C GLN A 185 -14.63 12.10 -0.27
N GLU A 186 -14.33 13.18 0.45
CA GLU A 186 -13.20 14.05 0.20
C GLU A 186 -12.09 13.78 1.21
N TYR A 187 -10.86 13.79 0.72
CA TYR A 187 -9.64 13.57 1.49
C TYR A 187 -8.57 14.56 1.07
N TYR A 188 -7.62 14.80 1.94
CA TYR A 188 -6.34 15.39 1.62
C TYR A 188 -5.32 14.28 1.59
N ILE A 189 -4.62 14.09 0.45
CA ILE A 189 -3.71 12.97 0.26
C ILE A 189 -2.33 13.43 -0.22
N LEU A 190 -1.31 12.77 0.30
CA LEU A 190 0.05 12.86 -0.20
C LEU A 190 0.25 11.78 -1.26
N VAL A 191 0.82 12.13 -2.40
CA VAL A 191 1.02 11.18 -3.50
C VAL A 191 2.35 11.39 -4.19
N CYS A 192 2.88 10.27 -4.75
CA CYS A 192 4.02 10.24 -5.64
C CYS A 192 3.54 10.07 -7.08
N ASP A 193 4.22 10.72 -8.02
CA ASP A 193 3.94 10.56 -9.45
C ASP A 193 4.60 9.29 -9.99
N LEU A 194 3.81 8.24 -10.16
CA LEU A 194 4.23 6.98 -10.77
C LEU A 194 3.79 6.87 -12.23
N THR A 195 3.29 7.96 -12.85
CA THR A 195 2.70 7.92 -14.21
C THR A 195 3.66 7.44 -15.28
N ASN A 196 4.96 7.62 -15.07
CA ASN A 196 6.05 7.18 -15.96
C ASN A 196 6.75 5.90 -15.45
N ASP A 197 6.35 5.34 -14.30
CA ASP A 197 6.87 4.06 -13.82
C ASP A 197 6.41 2.91 -14.74
N GLU A 198 7.29 1.96 -15.00
CA GLU A 198 7.01 0.86 -15.93
C GLU A 198 5.84 -0.02 -15.47
N ASN A 199 5.70 -0.24 -14.16
CA ASN A 199 4.66 -1.09 -13.59
C ASN A 199 3.36 -0.30 -13.34
N TYR A 200 3.46 0.96 -12.85
CA TYR A 200 2.34 1.80 -12.43
C TYR A 200 1.92 2.84 -13.47
N LYS A 201 2.26 2.63 -14.75
CA LYS A 201 2.05 3.60 -15.82
C LYS A 201 0.65 4.22 -15.79
N GLY A 202 0.63 5.57 -15.68
CA GLY A 202 -0.61 6.36 -15.64
C GLY A 202 -1.29 6.42 -14.27
N TYR A 203 -0.62 5.95 -13.20
CA TYR A 203 -1.10 6.02 -11.82
C TYR A 203 -0.23 6.95 -10.97
N TYR A 204 -0.85 7.51 -9.94
CA TYR A 204 -0.21 8.06 -8.77
C TYR A 204 -0.20 6.99 -7.69
N GLY A 205 0.73 7.02 -6.75
CA GLY A 205 0.83 6.09 -5.63
C GLY A 205 0.86 6.82 -4.30
N MET A 206 0.47 6.14 -3.24
CA MET A 206 0.71 6.55 -1.86
C MET A 206 1.97 5.84 -1.36
N GLY A 207 2.95 6.60 -0.87
CA GLY A 207 4.24 6.05 -0.44
C GLY A 207 4.21 5.45 0.96
N ALA A 208 3.22 5.84 1.77
CA ALA A 208 3.08 5.43 3.16
C ALA A 208 1.63 5.03 3.53
N GLY A 209 0.82 4.62 2.56
CA GLY A 209 -0.53 4.13 2.78
C GLY A 209 -1.42 5.14 3.50
N GLY A 210 -2.07 4.76 4.59
CA GLY A 210 -2.95 5.62 5.37
C GLY A 210 -2.23 6.77 6.09
N TYR A 211 -0.91 6.70 6.25
CA TYR A 211 -0.12 7.83 6.76
C TYR A 211 -0.08 8.99 5.75
N ASP A 212 -0.40 8.75 4.49
CA ASP A 212 -0.55 9.77 3.44
C ASP A 212 -1.95 10.40 3.42
N VAL A 213 -2.91 9.93 4.25
CA VAL A 213 -4.31 10.35 4.20
C VAL A 213 -4.65 11.26 5.37
N PHE A 214 -5.27 12.40 5.07
CA PHE A 214 -5.66 13.40 6.05
C PHE A 214 -7.11 13.84 5.87
N GLN A 215 -7.70 14.30 6.97
CA GLN A 215 -8.98 15.00 7.01
C GLN A 215 -8.76 16.41 7.55
N GLU A 216 -9.50 17.39 7.02
CA GLU A 216 -9.50 18.73 7.57
C GLU A 216 -10.48 18.83 8.74
N LYS A 217 -10.00 19.33 9.88
CA LYS A 217 -10.81 19.66 11.05
C LYS A 217 -10.36 21.02 11.59
N ASN A 218 -11.25 21.99 11.59
CA ASN A 218 -10.99 23.36 12.08
C ASN A 218 -9.80 24.07 11.41
N GLY A 219 -9.54 23.77 10.14
CA GLY A 219 -8.42 24.35 9.39
C GLY A 219 -7.08 23.61 9.57
N GLU A 220 -7.07 22.50 10.29
CA GLU A 220 -5.91 21.64 10.48
C GLU A 220 -6.06 20.35 9.67
N TYR A 221 -4.97 19.83 9.11
CA TYR A 221 -4.92 18.55 8.41
C TYR A 221 -4.51 17.44 9.38
N ILE A 222 -5.45 16.57 9.74
CA ILE A 222 -5.25 15.53 10.75
C ILE A 222 -5.13 14.17 10.03
N ASN A 223 -4.02 13.47 10.26
CA ASN A 223 -3.80 12.14 9.70
C ASN A 223 -4.82 11.12 10.24
N VAL A 224 -5.38 10.30 9.34
CA VAL A 224 -6.47 9.36 9.65
C VAL A 224 -6.06 8.20 10.55
N LEU A 225 -4.77 7.80 10.57
CA LEU A 225 -4.26 6.69 11.39
C LEU A 225 -3.69 7.17 12.72
N THR A 226 -2.91 8.26 12.71
CA THR A 226 -2.14 8.70 13.90
C THR A 226 -2.80 9.80 14.69
N ASN A 227 -3.81 10.48 14.13
CA ASN A 227 -4.40 11.72 14.65
C ASN A 227 -3.37 12.87 14.84
N ARG A 228 -2.21 12.79 14.19
CA ARG A 228 -1.22 13.87 14.18
C ARG A 228 -1.58 14.92 13.14
N THR A 229 -1.31 16.17 13.47
CA THR A 229 -1.54 17.31 12.57
C THR A 229 -0.36 17.48 11.62
N LEU A 230 -0.66 17.72 10.34
CA LEU A 230 0.31 18.17 9.34
C LEU A 230 0.30 19.71 9.32
N ASP A 231 1.43 20.32 9.64
CA ASP A 231 1.64 21.76 9.50
C ASP A 231 2.20 22.06 8.10
N ILE A 232 1.41 22.78 7.29
CA ILE A 232 1.85 23.28 5.99
C ILE A 232 2.21 24.75 6.20
N GLN A 233 3.50 25.04 6.26
CA GLN A 233 3.95 26.44 6.22
C GLN A 233 3.52 27.05 4.87
N LYS A 234 2.62 28.00 4.95
CA LYS A 234 2.13 28.78 3.79
C LYS A 234 3.17 29.77 3.31
#